data_eba65a0ee2500ce3a71230a88b130eb8
#
_entry.id   eba65a0ee2500ce3a71230a88b130eb8
#
_cell.length_a   1.000
_cell.length_b   1.000
_cell.length_c   1.000
_cell.angle_alpha   90.00
_cell.angle_beta   90.00
_cell.angle_gamma   90.00
#
_symmetry.space_group_name_H-M   'P 1'
#
loop_
_entity.id
_entity.type
_entity.pdbx_description
1 polymer ?
#
loop_
_entity_poly.entity_id
_entity_poly.type
_entity_poly.pdbx_seq_one_letter_code
_entity_poly.pdbx_strand_id
1 'polypeptide(L)'
;IKTSSIWNIPESNLQTNSPNSSFILEEKSKPKYSVPLDLFAQEEEFIPLKPKQDEPKPKEEPAIIPPAFIQIGNTYIACEDSNGLLLIHQYAAHARILYEKALRSLQNKTHLDSQELLFPELIEFSKTEILMLERSKRELNQLGFDLEPFGGNSYQLRAIPVDLSLKKAIPAIREILESLFQTVPSENNPITETLAKTWAKTNAIQTGEVLKQEEMAQLLTQLLQTEEPEISPFGKPTLMRLSLDELQKKFKN
;
A
#
# COMPACT_ATOMS: atom_id res chain seq x y z
N ILE A 1 -24.62 49.37 -11.19
CA ILE A 1 -23.79 50.59 -11.09
C ILE A 1 -22.36 50.15 -10.84
N LYS A 2 -21.52 50.29 -11.92
CA LYS A 2 -20.07 50.54 -12.02
C LYS A 2 -19.10 49.79 -11.10
N THR A 3 -18.46 48.82 -11.66
CA THR A 3 -17.01 48.56 -11.90
C THR A 3 -16.04 49.67 -11.54
N SER A 4 -14.99 49.35 -10.81
CA SER A 4 -13.64 49.92 -11.11
C SER A 4 -12.55 49.02 -10.51
N SER A 5 -11.81 48.40 -11.41
CA SER A 5 -10.49 47.83 -11.29
C SER A 5 -9.44 48.93 -11.11
N ILE A 6 -8.47 48.74 -10.21
CA ILE A 6 -7.18 49.45 -10.25
C ILE A 6 -6.09 48.49 -9.76
N TRP A 7 -5.29 47.99 -10.68
CA TRP A 7 -3.90 47.62 -10.43
C TRP A 7 -3.03 48.31 -11.51
N ASN A 8 -2.33 49.35 -11.08
CA ASN A 8 -1.27 50.02 -11.83
C ASN A 8 0.04 49.24 -11.62
N ILE A 9 0.62 48.79 -12.74
CA ILE A 9 2.01 48.32 -12.80
C ILE A 9 2.81 49.40 -13.49
N PRO A 10 3.90 49.97 -12.91
CA PRO A 10 4.78 50.86 -13.63
C PRO A 10 5.77 50.05 -14.48
N GLU A 11 5.73 50.31 -15.79
CA GLU A 11 6.83 50.02 -16.73
C GLU A 11 7.99 50.96 -16.44
N SER A 12 9.18 50.42 -16.21
CA SER A 12 10.41 51.11 -16.53
C SER A 12 11.61 50.15 -16.66
N ASN A 13 12.25 50.28 -17.81
CA ASN A 13 13.63 49.97 -18.16
C ASN A 13 13.99 48.57 -18.65
N LEU A 14 13.67 48.35 -19.92
CA LEU A 14 14.46 47.55 -20.84
C LEU A 14 15.80 48.25 -21.10
N GLN A 15 16.89 47.70 -20.61
CA GLN A 15 18.22 47.95 -21.16
C GLN A 15 18.78 46.64 -21.70
N THR A 16 18.83 46.60 -23.02
CA THR A 16 19.54 45.63 -23.84
C THR A 16 21.05 45.81 -23.63
N ASN A 17 21.72 44.78 -23.15
CA ASN A 17 23.16 44.62 -23.35
C ASN A 17 23.45 43.18 -23.70
N SER A 18 23.67 42.96 -25.00
CA SER A 18 24.36 41.78 -25.50
C SER A 18 25.87 41.98 -25.31
N PRO A 19 26.59 40.97 -24.90
CA PRO A 19 27.94 40.77 -25.40
C PRO A 19 28.00 39.44 -26.18
N ASN A 20 28.38 39.57 -27.44
CA ASN A 20 29.00 38.54 -28.25
C ASN A 20 30.10 37.84 -27.47
N SER A 21 29.98 36.56 -27.27
CA SER A 21 31.11 35.70 -27.02
C SER A 21 30.96 34.44 -27.86
N SER A 22 31.75 34.46 -28.94
CA SER A 22 32.07 33.34 -29.80
C SER A 22 32.64 32.18 -28.95
N PHE A 23 31.89 31.11 -28.76
CA PHE A 23 32.43 29.87 -28.27
C PHE A 23 33.13 29.14 -29.42
N ILE A 24 34.46 29.17 -29.38
CA ILE A 24 35.33 28.31 -30.17
C ILE A 24 35.11 26.87 -29.73
N LEU A 25 34.57 26.06 -30.62
CA LEU A 25 34.51 24.60 -30.44
C LEU A 25 35.93 24.06 -30.60
N GLU A 26 36.57 23.75 -29.51
CA GLU A 26 37.77 22.91 -29.50
C GLU A 26 37.41 21.48 -29.91
N GLU A 27 37.82 21.15 -31.12
CA GLU A 27 37.76 19.82 -31.71
C GLU A 27 38.73 18.87 -30.95
N LYS A 28 38.22 18.13 -29.94
CA LYS A 28 38.98 17.12 -29.25
C LYS A 28 39.26 15.95 -30.22
N SER A 29 40.52 15.82 -30.59
CA SER A 29 41.12 14.75 -31.36
C SER A 29 40.65 13.34 -30.92
N LYS A 30 40.15 12.58 -31.90
CA LYS A 30 39.82 11.15 -31.74
C LYS A 30 41.10 10.38 -31.47
N PRO A 31 41.16 9.45 -30.49
CA PRO A 31 42.29 8.57 -30.35
C PRO A 31 42.34 7.56 -31.53
N LYS A 32 43.46 7.57 -32.24
CA LYS A 32 43.79 6.54 -33.25
C LYS A 32 44.15 5.25 -32.52
N TYR A 33 43.20 4.34 -32.42
CA TYR A 33 43.50 2.95 -32.13
C TYR A 33 43.74 2.26 -33.46
N SER A 34 45.00 1.93 -33.74
CA SER A 34 45.37 0.99 -34.78
C SER A 34 45.22 -0.42 -34.21
N VAL A 35 44.21 -1.14 -34.65
CA VAL A 35 44.05 -2.57 -34.35
C VAL A 35 45.05 -3.32 -35.25
N PRO A 36 45.93 -4.21 -34.72
CA PRO A 36 46.79 -5.04 -35.54
C PRO A 36 45.94 -6.01 -36.37
N LEU A 37 46.26 -6.09 -37.67
CA LEU A 37 45.51 -6.88 -38.66
C LEU A 37 45.75 -8.41 -38.55
N ASP A 38 46.53 -8.86 -37.56
CA ASP A 38 46.91 -10.29 -37.42
C ASP A 38 45.97 -11.12 -36.56
N LEU A 39 44.81 -10.58 -36.15
CA LEU A 39 43.90 -11.30 -35.27
C LEU A 39 42.83 -12.14 -36.01
N PHE A 40 42.83 -12.13 -37.35
CA PHE A 40 41.85 -12.88 -38.16
C PHE A 40 42.43 -14.00 -39.03
N ALA A 41 43.66 -14.45 -38.75
CA ALA A 41 44.26 -15.60 -39.42
C ALA A 41 44.20 -16.84 -38.51
N GLN A 42 43.03 -17.26 -38.11
CA GLN A 42 42.77 -18.62 -37.69
C GLN A 42 41.70 -19.19 -38.64
N GLU A 43 42.17 -20.12 -39.48
CA GLU A 43 41.31 -20.97 -40.30
C GLU A 43 40.44 -21.78 -39.34
N GLU A 44 39.16 -21.38 -39.20
CA GLU A 44 38.16 -22.21 -38.51
C GLU A 44 37.90 -23.45 -39.37
N GLU A 45 38.34 -24.59 -38.90
CA GLU A 45 37.93 -25.90 -39.43
C GLU A 45 36.39 -25.97 -39.38
N PHE A 46 35.79 -26.10 -40.56
CA PHE A 46 34.35 -26.25 -40.71
C PHE A 46 33.93 -27.61 -40.11
N ILE A 47 33.51 -27.61 -38.84
CA ILE A 47 32.90 -28.79 -38.21
C ILE A 47 31.46 -28.88 -38.71
N PRO A 48 31.08 -29.94 -39.49
CA PRO A 48 29.68 -30.08 -39.92
C PRO A 48 28.79 -30.28 -38.71
N LEU A 49 27.84 -29.32 -38.51
CA LEU A 49 26.81 -29.41 -37.49
C LEU A 49 25.98 -30.68 -37.72
N LYS A 50 26.10 -31.65 -36.81
CA LYS A 50 25.16 -32.78 -36.74
C LYS A 50 23.76 -32.24 -36.62
N PRO A 51 22.76 -32.83 -37.30
CA PRO A 51 21.35 -32.41 -37.12
C PRO A 51 21.01 -32.51 -35.64
N LYS A 52 20.54 -31.40 -35.06
CA LYS A 52 19.98 -31.38 -33.70
C LYS A 52 18.86 -32.42 -33.65
N GLN A 53 19.08 -33.47 -32.86
CA GLN A 53 18.02 -34.34 -32.43
C GLN A 53 16.97 -33.45 -31.75
N ASP A 54 15.71 -33.60 -32.13
CA ASP A 54 14.58 -32.93 -31.51
C ASP A 54 14.67 -33.13 -29.99
N GLU A 55 15.12 -32.09 -29.28
CA GLU A 55 14.97 -32.03 -27.83
C GLU A 55 13.45 -32.07 -27.56
N PRO A 56 13.00 -32.95 -26.68
CA PRO A 56 11.56 -32.96 -26.32
C PRO A 56 11.20 -31.57 -25.84
N LYS A 57 10.27 -30.91 -26.54
CA LYS A 57 9.67 -29.64 -26.10
C LYS A 57 9.37 -29.76 -24.61
N PRO A 58 9.81 -28.79 -23.79
CA PRO A 58 9.39 -28.75 -22.40
C PRO A 58 7.87 -28.91 -22.39
N LYS A 59 7.37 -29.89 -21.67
CA LYS A 59 5.93 -30.00 -21.40
C LYS A 59 5.55 -28.67 -20.79
N GLU A 60 4.78 -27.87 -21.49
CA GLU A 60 4.13 -26.70 -20.93
C GLU A 60 3.38 -27.20 -19.70
N GLU A 61 3.91 -26.91 -18.52
CA GLU A 61 3.15 -27.04 -17.29
C GLU A 61 1.84 -26.25 -17.52
N PRO A 62 0.68 -26.83 -17.22
CA PRO A 62 -0.58 -26.12 -17.41
C PRO A 62 -0.46 -24.78 -16.71
N ALA A 63 -0.53 -23.70 -17.48
CA ALA A 63 -0.53 -22.34 -16.93
C ALA A 63 -1.62 -22.33 -15.85
N ILE A 64 -1.23 -22.17 -14.59
CA ILE A 64 -2.16 -21.99 -13.49
C ILE A 64 -2.82 -20.64 -13.77
N ILE A 65 -3.97 -20.69 -14.44
CA ILE A 65 -4.78 -19.49 -14.67
C ILE A 65 -5.24 -19.09 -13.27
N PRO A 66 -4.80 -17.93 -12.75
CA PRO A 66 -5.25 -17.50 -11.44
C PRO A 66 -6.79 -17.41 -11.47
N PRO A 67 -7.47 -17.79 -10.39
CA PRO A 67 -8.93 -17.74 -10.36
C PRO A 67 -9.41 -16.34 -10.73
N ALA A 68 -10.38 -16.25 -11.65
CA ALA A 68 -10.97 -14.98 -12.02
C ALA A 68 -11.78 -14.46 -10.82
N PHE A 69 -11.45 -13.27 -10.34
CA PHE A 69 -12.20 -12.61 -9.28
C PHE A 69 -13.29 -11.73 -9.88
N ILE A 70 -14.47 -11.77 -9.29
CA ILE A 70 -15.59 -10.90 -9.65
C ILE A 70 -15.98 -10.10 -8.42
N GLN A 71 -15.97 -8.78 -8.53
CA GLN A 71 -16.48 -7.91 -7.46
C GLN A 71 -17.98 -7.68 -7.63
N ILE A 72 -18.76 -7.94 -6.59
CA ILE A 72 -20.23 -7.84 -6.57
C ILE A 72 -20.63 -6.70 -5.65
N GLY A 73 -21.31 -5.69 -6.21
CA GLY A 73 -21.80 -4.53 -5.46
C GLY A 73 -20.70 -3.75 -4.74
N ASN A 74 -19.46 -3.81 -5.23
CA ASN A 74 -18.30 -3.21 -4.60
C ASN A 74 -18.19 -3.51 -3.09
N THR A 75 -18.62 -4.69 -2.70
CA THR A 75 -18.72 -5.15 -1.30
C THR A 75 -18.23 -6.58 -1.13
N TYR A 76 -18.55 -7.44 -2.09
CA TYR A 76 -18.19 -8.84 -2.06
C TYR A 76 -17.28 -9.18 -3.22
N ILE A 77 -16.40 -10.14 -2.99
CA ILE A 77 -15.54 -10.73 -4.01
C ILE A 77 -15.95 -12.18 -4.15
N ALA A 78 -16.20 -12.63 -5.38
CA ALA A 78 -16.50 -14.01 -5.70
C ALA A 78 -15.37 -14.60 -6.54
N CYS A 79 -14.96 -15.83 -6.24
CA CYS A 79 -14.05 -16.60 -7.07
C CYS A 79 -14.37 -18.09 -6.99
N GLU A 80 -13.93 -18.85 -7.98
CA GLU A 80 -13.99 -20.29 -7.96
C GLU A 80 -12.95 -20.85 -6.96
N ASP A 81 -13.36 -21.81 -6.18
CA ASP A 81 -12.51 -22.62 -5.31
C ASP A 81 -12.59 -24.07 -5.79
N SER A 82 -11.63 -24.91 -5.40
CA SER A 82 -11.57 -26.34 -5.75
C SER A 82 -12.87 -27.10 -5.49
N ASN A 83 -13.68 -26.64 -4.53
CA ASN A 83 -14.91 -27.28 -4.07
C ASN A 83 -16.18 -26.53 -4.43
N GLY A 84 -16.11 -25.39 -5.11
CA GLY A 84 -17.28 -24.60 -5.49
C GLY A 84 -17.02 -23.09 -5.56
N LEU A 85 -17.89 -22.30 -4.97
CA LEU A 85 -17.85 -20.84 -4.98
C LEU A 85 -17.36 -20.31 -3.62
N LEU A 86 -16.34 -19.45 -3.66
CA LEU A 86 -15.89 -18.67 -2.50
C LEU A 86 -16.43 -17.25 -2.60
N LEU A 87 -17.11 -16.79 -1.57
CA LEU A 87 -17.56 -15.41 -1.41
C LEU A 87 -16.81 -14.77 -0.24
N ILE A 88 -16.25 -13.58 -0.47
CA ILE A 88 -15.44 -12.85 0.50
C ILE A 88 -16.06 -11.47 0.71
N HIS A 89 -16.26 -11.06 1.96
CA HIS A 89 -16.68 -9.71 2.29
C HIS A 89 -15.43 -8.82 2.40
N GLN A 90 -15.20 -7.91 1.42
CA GLN A 90 -13.95 -7.15 1.29
C GLN A 90 -13.57 -6.36 2.56
N TYR A 91 -14.52 -5.65 3.18
CA TYR A 91 -14.27 -4.92 4.43
C TYR A 91 -13.88 -5.85 5.59
N ALA A 92 -14.63 -6.93 5.80
CA ALA A 92 -14.41 -7.84 6.92
C ALA A 92 -13.06 -8.58 6.80
N ALA A 93 -12.74 -9.00 5.56
CA ALA A 93 -11.46 -9.65 5.24
C ALA A 93 -10.28 -8.72 5.47
N HIS A 94 -10.34 -7.49 4.93
CA HIS A 94 -9.26 -6.52 5.13
C HIS A 94 -9.12 -6.09 6.59
N ALA A 95 -10.24 -5.95 7.30
CA ALA A 95 -10.22 -5.66 8.73
C ALA A 95 -9.53 -6.78 9.54
N ARG A 96 -9.71 -8.07 9.20
CA ARG A 96 -8.99 -9.19 9.83
C ARG A 96 -7.49 -9.09 9.57
N ILE A 97 -7.09 -8.86 8.35
CA ILE A 97 -5.68 -8.72 7.96
C ILE A 97 -5.00 -7.59 8.74
N LEU A 98 -5.61 -6.39 8.73
CA LEU A 98 -5.07 -5.22 9.41
C LEU A 98 -5.02 -5.41 10.93
N TYR A 99 -6.06 -6.02 11.51
CA TYR A 99 -6.11 -6.32 12.94
C TYR A 99 -4.95 -7.21 13.38
N GLU A 100 -4.73 -8.33 12.72
CA GLU A 100 -3.66 -9.24 13.10
C GLU A 100 -2.27 -8.64 12.87
N LYS A 101 -2.09 -7.89 11.77
CA LYS A 101 -0.85 -7.17 11.49
C LYS A 101 -0.53 -6.16 12.60
N ALA A 102 -1.51 -5.37 13.01
CA ALA A 102 -1.37 -4.41 14.10
C ALA A 102 -1.16 -5.10 15.46
N LEU A 103 -1.94 -6.13 15.77
CA LEU A 103 -1.85 -6.86 17.04
C LEU A 103 -0.48 -7.50 17.21
N ARG A 104 0.04 -8.17 16.17
CA ARG A 104 1.41 -8.75 16.18
C ARG A 104 2.47 -7.69 16.39
N SER A 105 2.36 -6.53 15.74
CA SER A 105 3.30 -5.42 15.90
C SER A 105 3.29 -4.91 17.34
N LEU A 106 2.12 -4.67 17.91
CA LEU A 106 1.94 -4.18 19.28
C LEU A 106 2.43 -5.19 20.34
N GLN A 107 2.15 -6.48 20.16
CA GLN A 107 2.56 -7.54 21.08
C GLN A 107 4.07 -7.81 21.02
N ASN A 108 4.64 -7.90 19.82
CA ASN A 108 6.05 -8.20 19.60
C ASN A 108 6.95 -6.98 19.76
N LYS A 109 6.37 -5.80 20.01
CA LYS A 109 7.08 -4.52 20.09
C LYS A 109 7.90 -4.22 18.82
N THR A 110 7.37 -4.62 17.69
CA THR A 110 7.90 -4.27 16.37
C THR A 110 7.19 -3.02 15.84
N HIS A 111 7.61 -2.53 14.68
CA HIS A 111 6.97 -1.39 14.03
C HIS A 111 6.34 -1.86 12.72
N LEU A 112 5.16 -1.33 12.41
CA LEU A 112 4.64 -1.38 11.05
C LEU A 112 5.49 -0.49 10.14
N ASP A 113 5.60 -0.87 8.87
CA ASP A 113 6.30 -0.06 7.88
C ASP A 113 5.65 1.31 7.78
N SER A 114 6.48 2.34 7.83
CA SER A 114 6.04 3.74 7.77
C SER A 114 6.71 4.47 6.62
N GLN A 115 6.06 5.51 6.14
CA GLN A 115 6.59 6.44 5.14
C GLN A 115 6.72 7.83 5.75
N GLU A 116 7.88 8.44 5.60
CA GLU A 116 8.10 9.82 5.99
C GLU A 116 7.32 10.77 5.07
N LEU A 117 6.76 11.81 5.67
CA LEU A 117 6.08 12.86 4.93
C LEU A 117 7.11 13.87 4.43
N LEU A 118 7.07 14.18 3.13
CA LEU A 118 7.93 15.19 2.55
C LEU A 118 7.73 16.57 3.23
N PHE A 119 6.48 16.87 3.57
CA PHE A 119 6.09 18.02 4.38
C PHE A 119 5.33 17.50 5.59
N PRO A 120 5.91 17.64 6.80
CA PRO A 120 5.23 17.26 8.03
C PRO A 120 3.95 18.07 8.24
N GLU A 121 2.90 17.41 8.72
CA GLU A 121 1.60 18.03 8.98
C GLU A 121 1.48 18.48 10.43
N LEU A 122 1.02 19.70 10.64
CA LEU A 122 0.79 20.24 11.98
C LEU A 122 -0.64 19.93 12.41
N ILE A 123 -0.76 19.24 13.55
CA ILE A 123 -2.04 18.84 14.12
C ILE A 123 -2.20 19.51 15.48
N GLU A 124 -3.30 20.22 15.68
CA GLU A 124 -3.68 20.76 16.97
C GLU A 124 -4.59 19.77 17.70
N PHE A 125 -4.23 19.44 18.93
CA PHE A 125 -4.97 18.52 19.79
C PHE A 125 -5.56 19.23 21.00
N SER A 126 -6.71 18.76 21.47
CA SER A 126 -7.26 19.16 22.75
C SER A 126 -6.39 18.62 23.90
N LYS A 127 -6.54 19.20 25.10
CA LYS A 127 -5.82 18.72 26.30
C LYS A 127 -6.08 17.25 26.61
N THR A 128 -7.28 16.77 26.35
CA THR A 128 -7.67 15.36 26.55
C THR A 128 -6.99 14.46 25.54
N GLU A 129 -6.97 14.86 24.25
CA GLU A 129 -6.29 14.11 23.21
C GLU A 129 -4.77 14.03 23.47
N ILE A 130 -4.15 15.13 23.94
CA ILE A 130 -2.71 15.14 24.32
C ILE A 130 -2.45 14.13 25.43
N LEU A 131 -3.30 14.08 26.46
CA LEU A 131 -3.14 13.12 27.55
C LEU A 131 -3.16 11.67 27.04
N MET A 132 -4.07 11.36 26.12
CA MET A 132 -4.17 10.02 25.52
C MET A 132 -2.99 9.75 24.58
N LEU A 133 -2.57 10.76 23.79
CA LEU A 133 -1.42 10.67 22.89
C LEU A 133 -0.14 10.36 23.64
N GLU A 134 0.16 11.09 24.72
CA GLU A 134 1.35 10.85 25.54
C GLU A 134 1.34 9.46 26.19
N ARG A 135 0.17 8.97 26.60
CA ARG A 135 0.03 7.61 27.17
C ARG A 135 0.21 6.50 26.14
N SER A 136 -0.13 6.75 24.88
CA SER A 136 -0.10 5.76 23.80
C SER A 136 0.94 6.08 22.71
N LYS A 137 1.85 7.00 22.99
CA LYS A 137 2.87 7.44 22.01
C LYS A 137 3.68 6.27 21.45
N ARG A 138 4.04 5.33 22.32
CA ARG A 138 4.80 4.15 21.94
C ARG A 138 4.00 3.26 20.99
N GLU A 139 2.75 2.98 21.30
CA GLU A 139 1.86 2.15 20.52
C GLU A 139 1.54 2.80 19.17
N LEU A 140 1.32 4.12 19.15
CA LEU A 140 1.15 4.88 17.90
C LEU A 140 2.40 4.79 17.01
N ASN A 141 3.58 4.89 17.62
CA ASN A 141 4.83 4.72 16.89
C ASN A 141 4.99 3.27 16.35
N GLN A 142 4.60 2.25 17.12
CA GLN A 142 4.57 0.86 16.65
C GLN A 142 3.58 0.65 15.50
N LEU A 143 2.49 1.41 15.46
CA LEU A 143 1.55 1.43 14.33
C LEU A 143 2.06 2.23 13.13
N GLY A 144 3.25 2.84 13.22
CA GLY A 144 3.91 3.56 12.13
C GLY A 144 3.64 5.06 12.08
N PHE A 145 3.02 5.64 13.13
CA PHE A 145 2.89 7.09 13.24
C PHE A 145 4.08 7.70 13.96
N ASP A 146 4.67 8.74 13.39
CA ASP A 146 5.67 9.56 14.08
C ASP A 146 5.09 10.94 14.37
N LEU A 147 4.86 11.19 15.67
CA LEU A 147 4.27 12.42 16.19
C LEU A 147 5.24 13.07 17.18
N GLU A 148 5.69 14.29 16.85
CA GLU A 148 6.58 15.06 17.71
C GLU A 148 5.91 16.34 18.23
N PRO A 149 6.12 16.73 19.49
CA PRO A 149 5.62 17.99 20.02
C PRO A 149 6.22 19.17 19.23
N PHE A 150 5.39 20.11 18.81
CA PHE A 150 5.82 21.32 18.09
C PHE A 150 5.71 22.59 18.94
N GLY A 151 4.95 22.53 20.02
CA GLY A 151 4.73 23.63 20.96
C GLY A 151 3.26 23.89 21.25
N GLY A 152 2.97 24.30 22.48
CA GLY A 152 1.59 24.44 22.96
C GLY A 152 0.83 23.12 22.87
N ASN A 153 -0.30 23.13 22.16
CA ASN A 153 -1.14 21.94 21.92
C ASN A 153 -0.91 21.33 20.54
N SER A 154 0.13 21.74 19.82
CA SER A 154 0.39 21.31 18.45
C SER A 154 1.44 20.20 18.40
N TYR A 155 1.21 19.21 17.54
CA TYR A 155 2.14 18.12 17.24
C TYR A 155 2.39 18.08 15.74
N GLN A 156 3.60 17.71 15.37
CA GLN A 156 4.02 17.53 14.00
C GLN A 156 3.98 16.04 13.65
N LEU A 157 3.15 15.68 12.68
CA LEU A 157 3.11 14.34 12.09
C LEU A 157 4.18 14.25 11.01
N ARG A 158 5.19 13.42 11.21
CA ARG A 158 6.37 13.26 10.35
C ARG A 158 6.33 12.01 9.50
N ALA A 159 5.73 10.94 10.03
CA ALA A 159 5.57 9.69 9.31
C ALA A 159 4.18 9.08 9.55
N ILE A 160 3.72 8.33 8.56
CA ILE A 160 2.46 7.57 8.61
C ILE A 160 2.71 6.14 8.13
N PRO A 161 1.87 5.15 8.51
CA PRO A 161 1.93 3.81 7.95
C PRO A 161 1.85 3.81 6.42
N VAL A 162 2.62 2.94 5.75
CA VAL A 162 2.65 2.88 4.27
C VAL A 162 1.30 2.52 3.64
N ASP A 163 0.49 1.75 4.37
CA ASP A 163 -0.84 1.33 3.91
C ASP A 163 -1.89 2.43 4.08
N LEU A 164 -1.51 3.62 4.60
CA LEU A 164 -2.43 4.71 4.93
C LEU A 164 -2.16 5.96 4.11
N SER A 165 -3.20 6.54 3.54
CA SER A 165 -3.08 7.86 2.90
C SER A 165 -3.11 8.98 3.94
N LEU A 166 -2.44 10.10 3.66
CA LEU A 166 -2.39 11.27 4.56
C LEU A 166 -3.81 11.77 4.92
N LYS A 167 -4.75 11.73 3.99
CA LYS A 167 -6.15 12.12 4.24
C LYS A 167 -6.85 11.29 5.30
N LYS A 168 -6.47 10.01 5.43
CA LYS A 168 -7.02 9.08 6.43
C LYS A 168 -6.20 9.09 7.73
N ALA A 169 -4.96 9.54 7.72
CA ALA A 169 -4.05 9.48 8.86
C ALA A 169 -4.54 10.28 10.08
N ILE A 170 -4.89 11.55 9.87
CA ILE A 170 -5.35 12.42 10.97
C ILE A 170 -6.67 11.92 11.58
N PRO A 171 -7.71 11.58 10.78
CA PRO A 171 -8.92 10.94 11.32
C PRO A 171 -8.63 9.64 12.09
N ALA A 172 -7.73 8.79 11.58
CA ALA A 172 -7.36 7.54 12.24
C ALA A 172 -6.72 7.79 13.62
N ILE A 173 -5.78 8.74 13.71
CA ILE A 173 -5.17 9.13 15.00
C ILE A 173 -6.26 9.58 15.99
N ARG A 174 -7.17 10.45 15.58
CA ARG A 174 -8.25 10.96 16.46
C ARG A 174 -9.16 9.83 16.92
N GLU A 175 -9.59 8.93 16.03
CA GLU A 175 -10.44 7.79 16.39
C GLU A 175 -9.72 6.82 17.37
N ILE A 176 -8.41 6.62 17.20
CA ILE A 176 -7.58 5.86 18.14
C ILE A 176 -7.58 6.54 19.52
N LEU A 177 -7.30 7.84 19.59
CA LEU A 177 -7.26 8.57 20.85
C LEU A 177 -8.62 8.60 21.55
N GLU A 178 -9.72 8.75 20.80
CA GLU A 178 -11.07 8.68 21.31
C GLU A 178 -11.42 7.29 21.85
N SER A 179 -11.07 6.24 21.12
CA SER A 179 -11.32 4.85 21.57
C SER A 179 -10.56 4.53 22.87
N LEU A 180 -9.34 5.04 23.01
CA LEU A 180 -8.55 4.90 24.23
C LEU A 180 -9.16 5.66 25.42
N PHE A 181 -9.75 6.81 25.16
CA PHE A 181 -10.44 7.58 26.21
C PHE A 181 -11.68 6.85 26.72
N GLN A 182 -12.43 6.19 25.81
CA GLN A 182 -13.64 5.45 26.14
C GLN A 182 -13.37 4.09 26.78
N THR A 183 -12.16 3.54 26.62
CA THR A 183 -11.82 2.20 27.07
C THR A 183 -11.14 2.25 28.44
N VAL A 184 -11.74 1.57 29.42
CA VAL A 184 -11.04 1.27 30.68
C VAL A 184 -10.23 -0.01 30.44
N PRO A 185 -8.90 0.05 30.54
CA PRO A 185 -8.07 -1.16 30.37
C PRO A 185 -8.42 -2.19 31.45
N SER A 186 -8.60 -3.43 31.03
CA SER A 186 -8.80 -4.58 31.93
C SER A 186 -7.98 -5.77 31.41
N GLU A 187 -7.81 -6.78 32.25
CA GLU A 187 -7.12 -8.02 31.85
C GLU A 187 -7.77 -8.69 30.62
N ASN A 188 -9.09 -8.54 30.48
CA ASN A 188 -9.86 -9.10 29.36
C ASN A 188 -9.95 -8.16 28.14
N ASN A 189 -9.46 -6.93 28.24
CA ASN A 189 -9.45 -5.96 27.13
C ASN A 189 -8.18 -5.12 27.20
N PRO A 190 -7.05 -5.66 26.76
CA PRO A 190 -5.79 -4.91 26.74
C PRO A 190 -5.83 -3.76 25.75
N ILE A 191 -5.11 -2.70 26.06
CA ILE A 191 -4.98 -1.51 25.18
C ILE A 191 -4.59 -1.91 23.76
N THR A 192 -3.69 -2.87 23.62
CA THR A 192 -3.21 -3.36 22.33
C THR A 192 -4.33 -3.92 21.45
N GLU A 193 -5.26 -4.65 22.05
CA GLU A 193 -6.42 -5.19 21.31
C GLU A 193 -7.37 -4.10 20.85
N THR A 194 -7.66 -3.14 21.73
CA THR A 194 -8.49 -1.97 21.38
C THR A 194 -7.86 -1.17 20.25
N LEU A 195 -6.56 -0.91 20.33
CA LEU A 195 -5.82 -0.21 19.29
C LEU A 195 -5.85 -0.97 17.96
N ALA A 196 -5.59 -2.27 17.98
CA ALA A 196 -5.60 -3.09 16.78
C ALA A 196 -7.01 -3.14 16.15
N LYS A 197 -8.07 -3.26 16.94
CA LYS A 197 -9.47 -3.21 16.45
C LYS A 197 -9.82 -1.86 15.86
N THR A 198 -9.46 -0.76 16.54
CA THR A 198 -9.74 0.59 16.04
C THR A 198 -8.96 0.86 14.76
N TRP A 199 -7.67 0.48 14.73
CA TRP A 199 -6.84 0.54 13.53
C TRP A 199 -7.48 -0.18 12.35
N ALA A 200 -7.89 -1.43 12.54
CA ALA A 200 -8.52 -2.25 11.51
C ALA A 200 -9.83 -1.64 11.02
N LYS A 201 -10.68 -1.14 11.92
CA LYS A 201 -11.97 -0.51 11.59
C LYS A 201 -11.80 0.72 10.71
N THR A 202 -10.84 1.59 11.07
CA THR A 202 -10.65 2.89 10.41
C THR A 202 -9.98 2.72 9.04
N ASN A 203 -9.09 1.74 8.90
CA ASN A 203 -8.23 1.62 7.72
C ASN A 203 -8.63 0.50 6.75
N ALA A 204 -9.60 -0.35 7.10
CA ALA A 204 -10.10 -1.36 6.18
C ALA A 204 -10.72 -0.74 4.92
N ILE A 205 -10.63 -1.48 3.80
CA ILE A 205 -11.30 -1.15 2.55
C ILE A 205 -12.78 -0.94 2.83
N GLN A 206 -13.29 0.23 2.47
CA GLN A 206 -14.68 0.57 2.73
C GLN A 206 -15.61 -0.08 1.71
N THR A 207 -16.87 -0.30 2.12
CA THR A 207 -17.93 -0.70 1.20
C THR A 207 -18.09 0.35 0.10
N GLY A 208 -18.13 -0.10 -1.16
CA GLY A 208 -18.21 0.78 -2.32
C GLY A 208 -16.87 1.03 -3.02
N GLU A 209 -15.74 0.70 -2.41
CA GLU A 209 -14.42 0.78 -3.07
C GLU A 209 -14.29 -0.30 -4.14
N VAL A 210 -13.85 0.11 -5.34
CA VAL A 210 -13.59 -0.78 -6.47
C VAL A 210 -12.18 -1.32 -6.39
N LEU A 211 -12.02 -2.65 -6.50
CA LEU A 211 -10.74 -3.33 -6.44
C LEU A 211 -10.35 -3.88 -7.82
N LYS A 212 -9.07 -3.86 -8.13
CA LYS A 212 -8.48 -4.52 -9.29
C LYS A 212 -8.32 -6.03 -9.04
N GLN A 213 -8.10 -6.79 -10.09
CA GLN A 213 -7.90 -8.26 -10.00
C GLN A 213 -6.75 -8.63 -9.06
N GLU A 214 -5.65 -7.91 -9.16
CA GLU A 214 -4.45 -8.12 -8.35
C GLU A 214 -4.71 -7.81 -6.87
N GLU A 215 -5.48 -6.76 -6.59
CA GLU A 215 -5.84 -6.35 -5.22
C GLU A 215 -6.79 -7.39 -4.58
N MET A 216 -7.74 -7.93 -5.35
CA MET A 216 -8.63 -9.00 -4.89
C MET A 216 -7.86 -10.30 -4.60
N ALA A 217 -6.93 -10.67 -5.47
CA ALA A 217 -6.07 -11.83 -5.28
C ALA A 217 -5.18 -11.68 -4.05
N GLN A 218 -4.58 -10.51 -3.87
CA GLN A 218 -3.73 -10.20 -2.73
C GLN A 218 -4.54 -10.23 -1.42
N LEU A 219 -5.74 -9.66 -1.41
CA LEU A 219 -6.64 -9.68 -0.25
C LEU A 219 -6.94 -11.11 0.20
N LEU A 220 -7.30 -12.00 -0.73
CA LEU A 220 -7.55 -13.41 -0.41
C LEU A 220 -6.29 -14.10 0.12
N THR A 221 -5.15 -13.90 -0.55
CA THR A 221 -3.88 -14.51 -0.14
C THR A 221 -3.50 -14.10 1.28
N GLN A 222 -3.60 -12.80 1.60
CA GLN A 222 -3.30 -12.28 2.93
C GLN A 222 -4.31 -12.77 3.98
N LEU A 223 -5.60 -12.83 3.63
CA LEU A 223 -6.63 -13.33 4.54
C LEU A 223 -6.35 -14.77 4.95
N LEU A 224 -6.01 -15.64 4.00
CA LEU A 224 -5.71 -17.06 4.27
C LEU A 224 -4.43 -17.27 5.09
N GLN A 225 -3.57 -16.24 5.21
CA GLN A 225 -2.38 -16.27 6.07
C GLN A 225 -2.66 -15.79 7.50
N THR A 226 -3.86 -15.31 7.78
CA THR A 226 -4.27 -14.92 9.15
C THR A 226 -4.58 -16.15 10.00
N GLU A 227 -4.54 -15.99 11.33
CA GLU A 227 -4.81 -17.07 12.27
C GLU A 227 -6.29 -17.52 12.24
N GLU A 228 -7.19 -16.54 12.04
CA GLU A 228 -8.65 -16.80 11.99
C GLU A 228 -9.26 -16.20 10.72
N PRO A 229 -9.02 -16.80 9.54
CA PRO A 229 -9.42 -16.22 8.27
C PRO A 229 -10.93 -16.13 8.07
N GLU A 230 -11.74 -16.87 8.83
CA GLU A 230 -13.18 -16.97 8.62
C GLU A 230 -14.00 -15.92 9.39
N ILE A 231 -13.39 -15.27 10.40
CA ILE A 231 -14.08 -14.33 11.29
C ILE A 231 -13.31 -13.02 11.36
N SER A 232 -14.01 -11.89 11.21
CA SER A 232 -13.44 -10.56 11.41
C SER A 232 -13.23 -10.27 12.91
N PRO A 233 -12.40 -9.27 13.27
CA PRO A 233 -12.21 -8.89 14.69
C PRO A 233 -13.49 -8.35 15.36
N PHE A 234 -14.56 -8.19 14.58
CA PHE A 234 -15.88 -7.75 15.05
C PHE A 234 -16.93 -8.88 15.09
N GLY A 235 -16.49 -10.15 14.95
CA GLY A 235 -17.37 -11.31 14.99
C GLY A 235 -18.22 -11.55 13.74
N LYS A 236 -17.94 -10.84 12.62
CA LYS A 236 -18.65 -11.04 11.36
C LYS A 236 -17.89 -12.01 10.46
N PRO A 237 -18.57 -12.86 9.68
CA PRO A 237 -17.90 -13.68 8.68
C PRO A 237 -17.11 -12.85 7.67
N THR A 238 -15.92 -13.30 7.34
CA THR A 238 -15.04 -12.70 6.33
C THR A 238 -15.24 -13.36 4.98
N LEU A 239 -15.46 -14.67 4.99
CA LEU A 239 -15.67 -15.47 3.79
C LEU A 239 -16.75 -16.53 4.04
N MET A 240 -17.33 -17.03 2.95
CA MET A 240 -18.30 -18.10 2.91
C MET A 240 -18.01 -18.99 1.70
N ARG A 241 -18.04 -20.31 1.91
CA ARG A 241 -17.93 -21.30 0.82
C ARG A 241 -19.28 -21.90 0.52
N LEU A 242 -19.59 -22.00 -0.76
CA LEU A 242 -20.76 -22.71 -1.27
C LEU A 242 -20.25 -23.87 -2.11
N SER A 243 -20.41 -25.09 -1.63
CA SER A 243 -20.00 -26.29 -2.36
C SER A 243 -20.83 -26.50 -3.63
N LEU A 244 -20.28 -27.23 -4.60
CA LEU A 244 -21.00 -27.59 -5.82
C LEU A 244 -22.30 -28.34 -5.52
N ASP A 245 -22.28 -29.21 -4.50
CA ASP A 245 -23.46 -29.94 -4.07
C ASP A 245 -24.56 -29.02 -3.52
N GLU A 246 -24.19 -28.03 -2.73
CA GLU A 246 -25.13 -27.02 -2.21
C GLU A 246 -25.71 -26.17 -3.35
N LEU A 247 -24.89 -25.77 -4.31
CA LEU A 247 -25.32 -25.06 -5.51
C LEU A 247 -26.30 -25.94 -6.32
N GLN A 248 -25.94 -27.20 -6.57
CA GLN A 248 -26.81 -28.13 -7.29
C GLN A 248 -28.15 -28.37 -6.59
N LYS A 249 -28.15 -28.49 -5.24
CA LYS A 249 -29.39 -28.62 -4.47
C LYS A 249 -30.31 -27.41 -4.60
N LYS A 250 -29.76 -26.21 -4.75
CA LYS A 250 -30.56 -24.98 -4.96
C LYS A 250 -31.24 -24.91 -6.32
N PHE A 251 -30.69 -25.60 -7.34
CA PHE A 251 -31.24 -25.62 -8.70
C PHE A 251 -32.00 -26.93 -9.04
N LYS A 252 -31.97 -27.94 -8.18
CA LYS A 252 -32.82 -29.12 -8.28
C LYS A 252 -34.15 -28.81 -7.57
N ASN A 253 -35.19 -28.56 -8.33
CA ASN A 253 -36.59 -28.57 -7.86
C ASN A 253 -37.06 -30.00 -7.61
#